data_7252aa3eacb491825ec95c9897001086
#
_entry.id   7252aa3eacb491825ec95c9897001086
#
_cell.length_a   1.000
_cell.length_b   1.000
_cell.length_c   1.000
_cell.angle_alpha   90.00
_cell.angle_beta   90.00
_cell.angle_gamma   90.00
#
_symmetry.space_group_name_H-M   'P 1'
#
loop_
_entity.id
_entity.type
_entity.pdbx_description
1 polymer ?
#
loop_
_entity_poly.entity_id
_entity_poly.type
_entity_poly.pdbx_seq_one_letter_code
_entity_poly.pdbx_strand_id
1 'polypeptide(L)'
;MLLGLVGSEMCIRDSVTNVAAACGGLGWLFIEWFSTNSKPTLIGSASGVISGLVGITPAAGFVDVSGALVIGFGSGIVGYLGVVKLKQWLGYDDTLDVFGIHGLAGAFGAIMTGVFANPNINEAGTGLLYGNPEQVLIQLKAVLVVSAYSAVATFVIYKVISIFFGSGRVSEEVESEGMDMAYHGEKGFDISE
;
A
#
# COMPACT_ATOMS: atom_id res chain seq x y z
N MET A 1 30.87 -9.90 -16.55
CA MET A 1 29.55 -10.43 -16.90
C MET A 1 28.53 -10.22 -15.74
N LEU A 2 28.92 -10.38 -14.48
CA LEU A 2 28.05 -10.11 -13.31
C LEU A 2 27.58 -8.65 -13.16
N LEU A 3 28.40 -7.68 -13.49
CA LEU A 3 28.07 -6.24 -13.40
C LEU A 3 26.98 -5.78 -14.39
N GLY A 4 26.84 -6.45 -15.53
CA GLY A 4 25.79 -6.12 -16.51
C GLY A 4 24.41 -6.62 -16.11
N LEU A 5 24.33 -7.75 -15.39
CA LEU A 5 23.08 -8.31 -14.88
C LEU A 5 22.49 -7.45 -13.73
N VAL A 6 23.35 -7.00 -12.82
CA VAL A 6 22.93 -6.11 -11.71
C VAL A 6 22.41 -4.78 -12.25
N GLY A 7 23.04 -4.21 -13.29
CA GLY A 7 22.56 -2.97 -13.91
C GLY A 7 21.21 -3.10 -14.60
N SER A 8 20.96 -4.22 -15.29
CA SER A 8 19.68 -4.45 -15.99
C SER A 8 18.52 -4.70 -15.00
N GLU A 9 18.75 -5.44 -13.93
CA GLU A 9 17.76 -5.65 -12.90
C GLU A 9 17.37 -4.35 -12.19
N MET A 10 18.33 -3.48 -11.89
CA MET A 10 18.05 -2.16 -11.32
C MET A 10 17.18 -1.33 -12.27
N CYS A 11 17.51 -1.28 -13.56
CA CYS A 11 16.72 -0.52 -14.54
C CYS A 11 15.28 -1.06 -14.67
N ILE A 12 15.08 -2.38 -14.60
CA ILE A 12 13.74 -2.98 -14.65
C ILE A 12 12.96 -2.57 -13.40
N ARG A 13 13.53 -2.71 -12.21
CA ARG A 13 12.88 -2.31 -10.95
C ARG A 13 12.49 -0.85 -10.94
N ASP A 14 13.39 0.04 -11.35
CA ASP A 14 13.12 1.47 -11.40
C ASP A 14 11.98 1.78 -12.39
N SER A 15 12.02 1.18 -13.58
CA SER A 15 10.99 1.41 -14.60
C SER A 15 9.62 0.92 -14.17
N VAL A 16 9.51 -0.31 -13.64
CA VAL A 16 8.23 -0.88 -13.22
C VAL A 16 7.67 -0.13 -12.00
N THR A 17 8.53 0.34 -11.10
CA THR A 17 8.13 1.14 -9.93
C THR A 17 7.54 2.48 -10.36
N ASN A 18 8.19 3.21 -11.27
CA ASN A 18 7.67 4.48 -11.79
C ASN A 18 6.34 4.31 -12.53
N VAL A 19 6.25 3.28 -13.38
CA VAL A 19 5.02 2.98 -14.10
C VAL A 19 3.88 2.64 -13.15
N ALA A 20 4.11 1.80 -12.15
CA ALA A 20 3.09 1.43 -11.18
C ALA A 20 2.65 2.62 -10.31
N ALA A 21 3.57 3.50 -9.95
CA ALA A 21 3.25 4.75 -9.24
C ALA A 21 2.28 5.63 -10.04
N ALA A 22 2.61 5.90 -11.30
CA ALA A 22 1.76 6.69 -12.18
C ALA A 22 0.38 6.03 -12.40
N CYS A 23 0.37 4.72 -12.66
CA CYS A 23 -0.87 3.96 -12.84
C CYS A 23 -1.71 3.87 -11.56
N GLY A 24 -1.10 3.83 -10.38
CA GLY A 24 -1.80 3.87 -9.11
C GLY A 24 -2.56 5.19 -8.91
N GLY A 25 -1.92 6.31 -9.22
CA GLY A 25 -2.58 7.62 -9.26
C GLY A 25 -3.76 7.65 -10.23
N LEU A 26 -3.57 7.13 -11.45
CA LEU A 26 -4.64 7.04 -12.44
C LEU A 26 -5.78 6.12 -12.00
N GLY A 27 -5.48 4.96 -11.40
CA GLY A 27 -6.48 4.02 -10.88
C GLY A 27 -7.34 4.63 -9.78
N TRP A 28 -6.72 5.36 -8.86
CA TRP A 28 -7.44 6.09 -7.81
C TRP A 28 -8.35 7.18 -8.40
N LEU A 29 -7.80 8.05 -9.25
CA LEU A 29 -8.56 9.11 -9.91
C LEU A 29 -9.72 8.57 -10.73
N PHE A 30 -9.50 7.46 -11.43
CA PHE A 30 -10.55 6.80 -12.21
C PHE A 30 -11.73 6.38 -11.33
N ILE A 31 -11.48 5.64 -10.24
CA ILE A 31 -12.56 5.18 -9.37
C ILE A 31 -13.21 6.34 -8.59
N GLU A 32 -12.43 7.34 -8.20
CA GLU A 32 -12.93 8.53 -7.52
C GLU A 32 -13.88 9.31 -8.43
N TRP A 33 -13.52 9.46 -9.71
CA TRP A 33 -14.35 10.15 -10.69
C TRP A 33 -15.73 9.52 -10.87
N PHE A 34 -15.82 8.19 -10.85
CA PHE A 34 -17.08 7.47 -11.01
C PHE A 34 -17.84 7.23 -9.70
N SER A 35 -17.19 7.33 -8.56
CA SER A 35 -17.78 6.94 -7.27
C SER A 35 -18.33 8.10 -6.45
N THR A 36 -17.75 9.25 -6.52
CA THR A 36 -18.14 10.45 -5.74
C THR A 36 -18.46 11.60 -6.70
N ASN A 37 -19.65 12.15 -6.64
CA ASN A 37 -20.08 13.35 -7.37
C ASN A 37 -19.01 14.16 -8.13
N SER A 38 -18.10 13.47 -8.83
CA SER A 38 -17.35 13.88 -9.99
C SER A 38 -16.18 14.87 -9.88
N LYS A 39 -15.49 14.93 -8.74
CA LYS A 39 -14.28 15.78 -8.71
C LYS A 39 -13.10 15.01 -8.09
N PRO A 40 -12.18 14.50 -8.93
CA PRO A 40 -10.93 13.93 -8.47
C PRO A 40 -10.15 14.92 -7.60
N THR A 41 -9.53 14.42 -6.53
CA THR A 41 -8.79 15.26 -5.58
C THR A 41 -7.29 15.10 -5.73
N LEU A 42 -6.52 16.15 -5.41
CA LEU A 42 -5.06 16.08 -5.41
C LEU A 42 -4.56 15.09 -4.34
N ILE A 43 -5.17 15.10 -3.17
CA ILE A 43 -4.84 14.16 -2.08
C ILE A 43 -5.13 12.73 -2.52
N GLY A 44 -6.28 12.48 -3.17
CA GLY A 44 -6.61 11.17 -3.73
C GLY A 44 -5.59 10.71 -4.77
N SER A 45 -5.13 11.61 -5.65
CA SER A 45 -4.07 11.30 -6.61
C SER A 45 -2.78 10.88 -5.92
N ALA A 46 -2.35 11.62 -4.89
CA ALA A 46 -1.16 11.30 -4.12
C ALA A 46 -1.29 9.95 -3.40
N SER A 47 -2.44 9.69 -2.76
CA SER A 47 -2.76 8.41 -2.12
C SER A 47 -2.75 7.25 -3.12
N GLY A 48 -3.25 7.49 -4.33
CA GLY A 48 -3.22 6.51 -5.42
C GLY A 48 -1.80 6.20 -5.90
N VAL A 49 -0.93 7.21 -6.02
CA VAL A 49 0.49 7.03 -6.35
C VAL A 49 1.17 6.16 -5.29
N ILE A 50 0.94 6.45 -4.00
CA ILE A 50 1.49 5.66 -2.90
C ILE A 50 0.94 4.22 -2.95
N SER A 51 -0.38 4.04 -3.18
CA SER A 51 -0.96 2.70 -3.34
C SER A 51 -0.31 1.90 -4.46
N GLY A 52 -0.01 2.55 -5.60
CA GLY A 52 0.71 1.94 -6.72
C GLY A 52 2.14 1.52 -6.36
N LEU A 53 2.86 2.38 -5.63
CA LEU A 53 4.20 2.07 -5.11
C LEU A 53 4.17 0.90 -4.12
N VAL A 54 3.20 0.87 -3.23
CA VAL A 54 3.03 -0.23 -2.26
C VAL A 54 2.70 -1.53 -2.97
N GLY A 55 1.76 -1.50 -3.92
CA GLY A 55 1.34 -2.69 -4.66
C GLY A 55 2.43 -3.29 -5.52
N ILE A 56 3.29 -2.47 -6.13
CA ILE A 56 4.41 -2.98 -6.94
C ILE A 56 5.57 -3.50 -6.10
N THR A 57 5.68 -3.11 -4.84
CA THR A 57 6.83 -3.44 -3.99
C THR A 57 7.17 -4.94 -3.98
N PRO A 58 6.23 -5.89 -3.75
CA PRO A 58 6.55 -7.31 -3.81
C PRO A 58 6.83 -7.83 -5.23
N ALA A 59 6.41 -7.11 -6.26
CA ALA A 59 6.45 -7.54 -7.66
C ALA A 59 7.61 -6.95 -8.48
N ALA A 60 8.19 -5.82 -8.04
CA ALA A 60 9.11 -5.01 -8.84
C ALA A 60 10.32 -5.75 -9.43
N GLY A 61 10.80 -6.81 -8.78
CA GLY A 61 11.89 -7.65 -9.27
C GLY A 61 11.46 -8.86 -10.08
N PHE A 62 10.16 -9.03 -10.34
CA PHE A 62 9.59 -10.24 -10.94
C PHE A 62 8.69 -9.98 -12.14
N VAL A 63 8.25 -8.75 -12.37
CA VAL A 63 7.28 -8.42 -13.41
C VAL A 63 7.85 -7.47 -14.44
N ASP A 64 7.30 -7.51 -15.64
CA ASP A 64 7.56 -6.56 -16.72
C ASP A 64 6.67 -5.31 -16.60
N VAL A 65 6.83 -4.38 -17.54
CA VAL A 65 6.05 -3.13 -17.58
C VAL A 65 4.55 -3.40 -17.71
N SER A 66 4.15 -4.44 -18.41
CA SER A 66 2.73 -4.80 -18.58
C SER A 66 2.11 -5.26 -17.27
N GLY A 67 2.82 -6.07 -16.50
CA GLY A 67 2.43 -6.43 -15.13
C GLY A 67 2.35 -5.20 -14.20
N ALA A 68 3.33 -4.29 -14.31
CA ALA A 68 3.36 -3.07 -13.51
C ALA A 68 2.17 -2.13 -13.79
N LEU A 69 1.73 -2.01 -15.04
CA LEU A 69 0.53 -1.25 -15.42
C LEU A 69 -0.71 -1.78 -14.68
N VAL A 70 -0.92 -3.09 -14.72
CA VAL A 70 -2.09 -3.73 -14.09
C VAL A 70 -2.01 -3.67 -12.57
N ILE A 71 -0.86 -3.99 -12.00
CA ILE A 71 -0.65 -3.97 -10.55
C ILE A 71 -0.82 -2.54 -10.01
N GLY A 72 -0.19 -1.56 -10.63
CA GLY A 72 -0.28 -0.17 -10.21
C GLY A 72 -1.70 0.35 -10.25
N PHE A 73 -2.38 0.21 -11.40
CA PHE A 73 -3.76 0.66 -11.58
C PHE A 73 -4.73 -0.02 -10.61
N GLY A 74 -4.64 -1.35 -10.47
CA GLY A 74 -5.45 -2.12 -9.54
C GLY A 74 -5.20 -1.73 -8.09
N SER A 75 -3.94 -1.45 -7.71
CA SER A 75 -3.57 -1.00 -6.36
C SER A 75 -4.19 0.35 -6.02
N GLY A 76 -4.24 1.29 -6.98
CA GLY A 76 -4.93 2.56 -6.82
C GLY A 76 -6.42 2.38 -6.52
N ILE A 77 -7.09 1.49 -7.24
CA ILE A 77 -8.51 1.16 -7.01
C ILE A 77 -8.70 0.51 -5.63
N VAL A 78 -7.88 -0.48 -5.29
CA VAL A 78 -7.96 -1.20 -4.01
C VAL A 78 -7.71 -0.26 -2.84
N GLY A 79 -6.71 0.63 -2.95
CA GLY A 79 -6.42 1.66 -1.96
C GLY A 79 -7.63 2.59 -1.75
N TYR A 80 -8.22 3.09 -2.82
CA TYR A 80 -9.45 3.90 -2.76
C TYR A 80 -10.59 3.18 -2.02
N LEU A 81 -10.85 1.93 -2.39
CA LEU A 81 -11.91 1.14 -1.76
C LEU A 81 -11.63 0.92 -0.26
N GLY A 82 -10.37 0.71 0.11
CA GLY A 82 -9.94 0.58 1.49
C GLY A 82 -10.17 1.84 2.31
N VAL A 83 -9.72 2.98 1.78
CA VAL A 83 -9.77 4.27 2.47
C VAL A 83 -11.19 4.85 2.50
N VAL A 84 -11.88 4.88 1.37
CA VAL A 84 -13.17 5.58 1.25
C VAL A 84 -14.36 4.70 1.61
N LYS A 85 -14.33 3.40 1.27
CA LYS A 85 -15.48 2.51 1.48
C LYS A 85 -15.34 1.67 2.74
N LEU A 86 -14.26 0.92 2.86
CA LEU A 86 -14.09 -0.02 3.96
C LEU A 86 -13.92 0.69 5.31
N LYS A 87 -13.11 1.75 5.36
CA LYS A 87 -12.92 2.56 6.57
C LYS A 87 -14.24 3.12 7.08
N GLN A 88 -15.06 3.68 6.18
CA GLN A 88 -16.38 4.21 6.55
C GLN A 88 -17.35 3.10 7.00
N TRP A 89 -17.32 1.95 6.34
CA TRP A 89 -18.21 0.84 6.67
C TRP A 89 -17.88 0.18 8.01
N LEU A 90 -16.58 0.01 8.31
CA LEU A 90 -16.13 -0.60 9.57
C LEU A 90 -15.99 0.40 10.72
N GLY A 91 -15.89 1.71 10.43
CA GLY A 91 -15.79 2.78 11.42
C GLY A 91 -14.52 2.73 12.28
N TYR A 92 -13.42 2.16 11.75
CA TYR A 92 -12.14 2.13 12.46
C TYR A 92 -11.37 3.43 12.30
N ASP A 93 -10.59 3.78 13.33
CA ASP A 93 -9.73 4.95 13.35
C ASP A 93 -8.42 4.64 12.60
N ASP A 94 -8.21 5.32 11.48
CA ASP A 94 -6.99 5.24 10.66
C ASP A 94 -6.78 6.59 9.96
N THR A 95 -6.27 7.55 10.73
CA THR A 95 -6.13 8.95 10.29
C THR A 95 -5.23 9.10 9.06
N LEU A 96 -4.21 8.27 8.94
CA LEU A 96 -3.24 8.30 7.84
C LEU A 96 -3.57 7.32 6.70
N ASP A 97 -4.73 6.66 6.76
CA ASP A 97 -5.20 5.71 5.75
C ASP A 97 -4.24 4.53 5.49
N VAL A 98 -3.45 4.17 6.52
CA VAL A 98 -2.37 3.18 6.43
C VAL A 98 -2.89 1.81 6.06
N PHE A 99 -4.00 1.38 6.65
CA PHE A 99 -4.56 0.06 6.37
C PHE A 99 -5.03 -0.06 4.93
N GLY A 100 -5.74 0.95 4.40
CA GLY A 100 -6.21 0.95 3.02
C GLY A 100 -5.08 0.98 2.01
N ILE A 101 -4.13 1.92 2.19
CA ILE A 101 -3.04 2.16 1.24
C ILE A 101 -1.96 1.08 1.34
N HIS A 102 -1.50 0.73 2.56
CA HIS A 102 -0.40 -0.22 2.74
C HIS A 102 -0.89 -1.66 2.95
N GLY A 103 -1.90 -1.87 3.79
CA GLY A 103 -2.41 -3.21 4.07
C GLY A 103 -3.08 -3.84 2.85
N LEU A 104 -4.12 -3.19 2.32
CA LEU A 104 -4.91 -3.77 1.23
C LEU A 104 -4.19 -3.71 -0.12
N ALA A 105 -3.59 -2.56 -0.49
CA ALA A 105 -2.87 -2.49 -1.76
C ALA A 105 -1.61 -3.36 -1.75
N GLY A 106 -0.92 -3.51 -0.60
CA GLY A 106 0.22 -4.41 -0.47
C GLY A 106 -0.19 -5.89 -0.58
N ALA A 107 -1.29 -6.29 0.06
CA ALA A 107 -1.85 -7.64 -0.08
C ALA A 107 -2.26 -7.94 -1.52
N PHE A 108 -2.92 -6.99 -2.18
CA PHE A 108 -3.25 -7.09 -3.60
C PHE A 108 -2.01 -7.28 -4.46
N GLY A 109 -0.98 -6.44 -4.25
CA GLY A 109 0.29 -6.54 -4.99
C GLY A 109 1.00 -7.87 -4.79
N ALA A 110 1.01 -8.40 -3.57
CA ALA A 110 1.60 -9.72 -3.28
C ALA A 110 0.86 -10.84 -4.03
N ILE A 111 -0.46 -10.83 -4.06
CA ILE A 111 -1.26 -11.81 -4.81
C ILE A 111 -1.00 -11.66 -6.32
N MET A 112 -0.96 -10.43 -6.83
CA MET A 112 -0.68 -10.15 -8.23
C MET A 112 0.74 -10.53 -8.65
N THR A 113 1.71 -10.51 -7.75
CA THR A 113 3.03 -11.10 -8.00
C THR A 113 2.91 -12.58 -8.37
N GLY A 114 2.04 -13.32 -7.68
CA GLY A 114 1.75 -14.72 -8.02
C GLY A 114 1.11 -14.92 -9.40
N VAL A 115 0.47 -13.88 -9.95
CA VAL A 115 -0.10 -13.90 -11.30
C VAL A 115 0.95 -13.57 -12.36
N PHE A 116 1.70 -12.48 -12.15
CA PHE A 116 2.53 -11.84 -13.18
C PHE A 116 4.03 -12.18 -13.10
N ALA A 117 4.50 -12.94 -12.10
CA ALA A 117 5.92 -13.27 -11.99
C ALA A 117 6.44 -13.96 -13.25
N ASN A 118 7.43 -13.33 -13.89
CA ASN A 118 8.00 -13.72 -15.18
C ASN A 118 9.39 -14.33 -14.98
N PRO A 119 9.58 -15.62 -15.26
CA PRO A 119 10.86 -16.30 -15.10
C PRO A 119 11.97 -15.76 -16.00
N ASN A 120 11.64 -15.04 -17.10
CA ASN A 120 12.64 -14.38 -17.94
C ASN A 120 13.22 -13.11 -17.29
N ILE A 121 12.55 -12.55 -16.29
CA ILE A 121 13.02 -11.39 -15.51
C ILE A 121 13.75 -11.90 -14.26
N ASN A 122 13.15 -12.86 -13.56
CA ASN A 122 13.73 -13.43 -12.37
C ASN A 122 13.38 -14.93 -12.28
N GLU A 123 14.37 -15.77 -12.41
CA GLU A 123 14.23 -17.22 -12.39
C GLU A 123 13.68 -17.78 -11.05
N ALA A 124 13.77 -16.98 -9.97
CA ALA A 124 13.26 -17.39 -8.65
C ALA A 124 11.72 -17.41 -8.55
N GLY A 125 10.99 -16.88 -9.54
CA GLY A 125 9.54 -16.83 -9.52
C GLY A 125 8.89 -17.09 -10.87
N THR A 126 7.92 -18.03 -10.88
CA THR A 126 7.06 -18.29 -12.06
C THR A 126 5.61 -18.11 -11.64
N GLY A 127 4.89 -17.20 -12.28
CA GLY A 127 3.50 -16.88 -11.98
C GLY A 127 2.48 -17.67 -12.77
N LEU A 128 1.21 -17.41 -12.49
CA LEU A 128 0.06 -18.05 -13.18
C LEU A 128 0.15 -17.90 -14.69
N LEU A 129 0.46 -16.71 -15.21
CA LEU A 129 0.52 -16.43 -16.65
C LEU A 129 1.69 -17.15 -17.34
N TYR A 130 2.65 -17.63 -16.59
CA TYR A 130 3.81 -18.37 -17.07
C TYR A 130 3.75 -19.87 -16.75
N GLY A 131 2.55 -20.37 -16.40
CA GLY A 131 2.27 -21.80 -16.27
C GLY A 131 2.34 -22.35 -14.85
N ASN A 132 2.45 -21.52 -13.83
CA ASN A 132 2.42 -21.95 -12.42
C ASN A 132 1.23 -21.34 -11.63
N PRO A 133 0.02 -21.93 -11.72
CA PRO A 133 -1.13 -21.43 -11.00
C PRO A 133 -1.02 -21.59 -9.47
N GLU A 134 -0.19 -22.50 -8.99
CA GLU A 134 0.01 -22.72 -7.56
C GLU A 134 0.65 -21.49 -6.88
N GLN A 135 1.40 -20.71 -7.63
CA GLN A 135 2.05 -19.50 -7.11
C GLN A 135 1.05 -18.50 -6.52
N VAL A 136 -0.14 -18.37 -7.10
CA VAL A 136 -1.19 -17.49 -6.54
C VAL A 136 -1.65 -17.98 -5.16
N LEU A 137 -1.81 -19.30 -5.01
CA LEU A 137 -2.20 -19.89 -3.72
C LEU A 137 -1.09 -19.74 -2.67
N ILE A 138 0.17 -19.84 -3.08
CA ILE A 138 1.33 -19.62 -2.21
C ILE A 138 1.32 -18.17 -1.71
N GLN A 139 1.14 -17.19 -2.60
CA GLN A 139 1.06 -15.77 -2.23
C GLN A 139 -0.13 -15.48 -1.32
N LEU A 140 -1.30 -16.04 -1.61
CA LEU A 140 -2.48 -15.89 -0.76
C LEU A 140 -2.24 -16.44 0.65
N LYS A 141 -1.67 -17.65 0.76
CA LYS A 141 -1.30 -18.22 2.07
C LYS A 141 -0.29 -17.35 2.82
N ALA A 142 0.72 -16.84 2.12
CA ALA A 142 1.72 -15.95 2.71
C ALA A 142 1.07 -14.67 3.26
N VAL A 143 0.21 -14.02 2.47
CA VAL A 143 -0.54 -12.83 2.91
C VAL A 143 -1.37 -13.11 4.16
N LEU A 144 -2.12 -14.21 4.17
CA LEU A 144 -2.96 -14.58 5.32
C LEU A 144 -2.14 -14.85 6.58
N VAL A 145 -1.05 -15.61 6.46
CA VAL A 145 -0.17 -15.94 7.60
C VAL A 145 0.49 -14.69 8.16
N VAL A 146 1.05 -13.85 7.28
CA VAL A 146 1.72 -12.61 7.72
C VAL A 146 0.72 -11.64 8.34
N SER A 147 -0.47 -11.49 7.76
CA SER A 147 -1.52 -10.63 8.32
C SER A 147 -1.96 -11.09 9.71
N ALA A 148 -2.20 -12.39 9.88
CA ALA A 148 -2.57 -12.96 11.17
C ALA A 148 -1.44 -12.77 12.21
N TYR A 149 -0.20 -13.07 11.83
CA TYR A 149 0.97 -12.86 12.68
C TYR A 149 1.11 -11.41 13.11
N SER A 150 1.05 -10.47 12.14
CA SER A 150 1.18 -9.04 12.41
C SER A 150 0.08 -8.52 13.34
N ALA A 151 -1.17 -8.95 13.14
CA ALA A 151 -2.28 -8.56 14.00
C ALA A 151 -2.08 -9.05 15.44
N VAL A 152 -1.72 -10.32 15.61
CA VAL A 152 -1.49 -10.91 16.94
C VAL A 152 -0.28 -10.27 17.62
N ALA A 153 0.85 -10.14 16.90
CA ALA A 153 2.06 -9.54 17.45
C ALA A 153 1.84 -8.10 17.87
N THR A 154 1.21 -7.29 17.02
CA THR A 154 0.89 -5.89 17.33
C THR A 154 -0.03 -5.78 18.54
N PHE A 155 -1.06 -6.63 18.62
CA PHE A 155 -1.96 -6.65 19.77
C PHE A 155 -1.21 -6.98 21.06
N VAL A 156 -0.35 -7.99 21.06
CA VAL A 156 0.44 -8.40 22.23
C VAL A 156 1.40 -7.27 22.64
N ILE A 157 2.16 -6.72 21.69
CA ILE A 157 3.10 -5.62 21.94
C ILE A 157 2.37 -4.41 22.52
N TYR A 158 1.25 -4.01 21.90
CA TYR A 158 0.45 -2.91 22.37
C TYR A 158 -0.05 -3.13 23.82
N LYS A 159 -0.55 -4.33 24.12
CA LYS A 159 -1.00 -4.67 25.49
C LYS A 159 0.13 -4.63 26.52
N VAL A 160 1.31 -5.15 26.16
CA VAL A 160 2.48 -5.08 27.04
C VAL A 160 2.88 -3.64 27.30
N ILE A 161 2.98 -2.81 26.26
CA ILE A 161 3.31 -1.39 26.42
C ILE A 161 2.26 -0.66 27.26
N SER A 162 0.97 -0.94 27.05
CA SER A 162 -0.12 -0.32 27.79
C SER A 162 -0.09 -0.60 29.29
N ILE A 163 0.48 -1.73 29.72
CA ILE A 163 0.65 -2.04 31.14
C ILE A 163 1.65 -1.07 31.82
N PHE A 164 2.69 -0.66 31.10
CA PHE A 164 3.76 0.19 31.65
C PHE A 164 3.51 1.68 31.45
N PHE A 165 2.88 2.08 30.35
CA PHE A 165 2.77 3.47 29.91
C PHE A 165 1.31 4.00 29.82
N GLY A 166 0.33 3.18 30.15
CA GLY A 166 -1.08 3.53 30.02
C GLY A 166 -1.63 3.31 28.60
N SER A 167 -2.83 3.84 28.34
CA SER A 167 -3.60 3.52 27.13
C SER A 167 -2.97 4.01 25.81
N GLY A 168 -1.91 4.79 25.85
CA GLY A 168 -1.28 5.33 24.63
C GLY A 168 -2.16 6.30 23.83
N ARG A 169 -3.39 6.57 24.28
CA ARG A 169 -4.28 7.55 23.68
C ARG A 169 -4.21 8.84 24.50
N VAL A 170 -4.10 9.96 23.84
CA VAL A 170 -4.14 11.28 24.45
C VAL A 170 -5.57 11.64 24.90
N SER A 171 -5.73 12.66 25.76
CA SER A 171 -7.06 13.16 26.15
C SER A 171 -7.77 13.82 24.97
N GLU A 172 -9.10 13.85 25.00
CA GLU A 172 -9.91 14.50 23.96
C GLU A 172 -9.56 15.99 23.78
N GLU A 173 -9.13 16.64 24.85
CA GLU A 173 -8.69 18.04 24.81
C GLU A 173 -7.43 18.21 23.97
N VAL A 174 -6.41 17.37 24.20
CA VAL A 174 -5.16 17.36 23.44
C VAL A 174 -5.38 16.94 21.98
N GLU A 175 -6.29 15.97 21.74
CA GLU A 175 -6.65 15.54 20.40
C GLU A 175 -7.33 16.69 19.62
N SER A 176 -8.16 17.48 20.29
CA SER A 176 -8.85 18.66 19.71
C SER A 176 -7.93 19.85 19.48
N GLU A 177 -6.97 20.10 20.39
CA GLU A 177 -5.98 21.18 20.27
C GLU A 177 -4.93 20.88 19.21
N GLY A 178 -4.64 19.61 18.97
CA GLY A 178 -3.61 19.10 18.10
C GLY A 178 -2.34 18.72 18.84
N MET A 179 -1.86 17.50 18.59
CA MET A 179 -0.71 16.93 19.30
C MET A 179 0.58 17.70 19.09
N ASP A 180 0.77 18.31 17.90
CA ASP A 180 1.97 19.08 17.59
C ASP A 180 2.11 20.29 18.52
N MET A 181 1.00 20.98 18.78
CA MET A 181 0.97 22.08 19.75
C MET A 181 1.14 21.62 21.19
N ALA A 182 0.38 20.59 21.58
CA ALA A 182 0.32 20.16 22.97
C ALA A 182 1.61 19.50 23.48
N TYR A 183 2.32 18.74 22.62
CA TYR A 183 3.52 17.99 22.98
C TYR A 183 4.82 18.54 22.42
N HIS A 184 4.79 19.19 21.25
CA HIS A 184 5.98 19.66 20.57
C HIS A 184 6.09 21.20 20.55
N GLY A 185 4.98 21.91 20.83
CA GLY A 185 4.96 23.39 20.76
C GLY A 185 5.15 23.93 19.34
N GLU A 186 4.89 23.09 18.32
CA GLU A 186 5.11 23.41 16.92
C GLU A 186 3.77 23.49 16.17
N LYS A 187 3.68 24.44 15.23
CA LYS A 187 2.59 24.54 14.28
C LYS A 187 3.09 24.21 12.88
N GLY A 188 2.41 23.30 12.20
CA GLY A 188 2.72 22.97 10.80
C GLY A 188 2.41 24.12 9.85
N PHE A 189 1.37 24.90 10.13
CA PHE A 189 0.97 26.08 9.37
C PHE A 189 0.48 27.18 10.31
N ASP A 190 0.88 28.39 10.06
CA ASP A 190 0.29 29.58 10.67
C ASP A 190 -0.65 30.22 9.61
N ILE A 191 -1.92 29.92 9.70
CA ILE A 191 -2.96 30.59 8.89
C ILE A 191 -3.34 31.85 9.68
N SER A 192 -2.47 32.84 9.64
CA SER A 192 -2.88 34.19 10.03
C SER A 192 -3.73 34.75 8.89
N GLU A 193 -5.01 34.99 9.15
CA GLU A 193 -5.89 35.79 8.31
C GLU A 193 -5.31 37.15 8.00
#